data_af53e0134d9a984b002b9af190380e43
#
_entry.id   af53e0134d9a984b002b9af190380e43
#
_cell.length_a   1.000
_cell.length_b   1.000
_cell.length_c   1.000
_cell.angle_alpha   90.00
_cell.angle_beta   90.00
_cell.angle_gamma   90.00
#
_symmetry.space_group_name_H-M   'P 1'
#
loop_
_entity.id
_entity.type
_entity.pdbx_description
1 polymer ?
#
loop_
_entity_poly.entity_id
_entity_poly.type
_entity_poly.pdbx_seq_one_letter_code
_entity_poly.pdbx_strand_id
1 'polypeptide(L)' 'MITLEVNGKQVELEAPIPLVLYLEKLGVNPRAVAVEHNGEIVQHAKFAAVVLEEGDRVEIVRMVGGGCDASPRAGRTAI' A
#
# COMPACT_ATOMS: atom_id res chain seq x y z
N MET A 1 -18.52 -7.37 -4.85
CA MET A 1 -17.44 -7.45 -3.84
C MET A 1 -16.19 -8.00 -4.46
N ILE A 2 -15.06 -7.50 -4.02
CA ILE A 2 -13.78 -8.02 -4.48
C ILE A 2 -13.00 -8.52 -3.29
N THR A 3 -12.12 -9.47 -3.54
CA THR A 3 -11.23 -10.01 -2.53
C THR A 3 -9.79 -9.81 -3.00
N LEU A 4 -8.97 -9.25 -2.15
CA LEU A 4 -7.57 -9.05 -2.47
C LEU A 4 -6.75 -9.37 -1.23
N GLU A 5 -5.43 -9.38 -1.42
CA GLU A 5 -4.54 -9.71 -0.32
C GLU A 5 -3.75 -8.47 0.05
N VAL A 6 -3.81 -8.09 1.32
CA VAL A 6 -3.08 -6.92 1.81
C VAL A 6 -2.20 -7.38 2.95
N ASN A 7 -0.89 -7.22 2.75
CA ASN A 7 0.11 -7.64 3.76
C ASN A 7 -0.10 -9.08 4.20
N GLY A 8 -0.40 -9.94 3.23
CA GLY A 8 -0.55 -11.36 3.50
C GLY A 8 -1.89 -11.77 4.05
N LYS A 9 -2.84 -10.86 4.17
CA LYS A 9 -4.16 -11.17 4.70
C LYS A 9 -5.21 -10.90 3.63
N GLN A 10 -6.23 -11.75 3.59
CA GLN A 10 -7.33 -11.53 2.67
C GLN A 10 -8.22 -10.42 3.18
N VAL A 11 -8.56 -9.52 2.28
CA VAL A 11 -9.41 -8.37 2.59
C VAL A 11 -10.53 -8.34 1.56
N GLU A 12 -11.76 -8.10 2.02
CA GLU A 12 -12.88 -7.96 1.11
C GLU A 12 -13.31 -6.51 1.05
N LEU A 13 -13.53 -6.03 -0.15
CA LEU A 13 -14.01 -4.68 -0.38
C LEU A 13 -15.28 -4.75 -1.20
N GLU A 14 -16.12 -3.73 -1.05
CA GLU A 14 -17.37 -3.73 -1.79
C GLU A 14 -17.18 -3.53 -3.28
N ALA A 15 -16.13 -2.82 -3.67
CA ALA A 15 -15.88 -2.51 -5.05
C ALA A 15 -14.42 -2.13 -5.22
N PRO A 16 -13.93 -2.11 -6.46
CA PRO A 16 -12.58 -1.62 -6.68
C PRO A 16 -12.43 -0.20 -6.15
N ILE A 17 -11.25 0.11 -5.64
CA ILE A 17 -11.01 1.38 -4.98
C ILE A 17 -9.64 1.89 -5.38
N PRO A 18 -9.50 3.20 -5.64
CA PRO A 18 -8.17 3.74 -5.87
C PRO A 18 -7.28 3.53 -4.66
N LEU A 19 -6.01 3.25 -4.92
CA LEU A 19 -5.08 2.97 -3.85
C LEU A 19 -5.02 4.10 -2.84
N VAL A 20 -5.02 5.33 -3.31
CA VAL A 20 -4.88 6.46 -2.40
C VAL A 20 -6.07 6.53 -1.44
N LEU A 21 -7.27 6.21 -1.91
CA LEU A 21 -8.43 6.20 -1.04
C LEU A 21 -8.37 5.06 -0.05
N TYR A 22 -7.86 3.92 -0.48
CA TYR A 22 -7.73 2.80 0.44
C TYR A 22 -6.76 3.14 1.57
N LEU A 23 -5.65 3.81 1.25
CA LEU A 23 -4.72 4.23 2.28
C LEU A 23 -5.36 5.21 3.26
N GLU A 24 -6.22 6.09 2.75
CA GLU A 24 -6.93 7.00 3.63
C GLU A 24 -7.87 6.26 4.57
N LYS A 25 -8.52 5.22 4.07
CA LYS A 25 -9.40 4.43 4.92
C LYS A 25 -8.62 3.73 6.03
N LEU A 26 -7.39 3.34 5.75
CA LEU A 26 -6.56 2.72 6.77
C LEU A 26 -6.02 3.73 7.78
N GLY A 27 -6.14 5.01 7.48
CA GLY A 27 -5.62 6.03 8.38
C GLY A 27 -4.14 6.25 8.25
N VAL A 28 -3.53 5.85 7.14
CA VAL A 28 -2.10 6.03 6.95
C VAL A 28 -1.87 7.18 5.99
N ASN A 29 -0.74 7.84 6.19
CA ASN A 29 -0.34 8.93 5.31
C ASN A 29 0.31 8.33 4.07
N PRO A 30 -0.25 8.58 2.88
CA PRO A 30 0.33 7.98 1.67
C PRO A 30 1.78 8.36 1.45
N ARG A 31 2.21 9.50 1.95
CA ARG A 31 3.60 9.92 1.76
C ARG A 31 4.55 9.20 2.69
N ALA A 32 4.02 8.53 3.71
CA ALA A 32 4.86 7.88 4.70
C ALA A 32 4.93 6.39 4.51
N VAL A 33 4.41 5.86 3.42
CA VAL A 33 4.39 4.42 3.21
C VAL A 33 4.96 4.11 1.83
N ALA A 34 5.46 2.89 1.72
CA ALA A 34 5.83 2.31 0.44
C ALA A 34 4.82 1.23 0.11
N VAL A 35 4.44 1.12 -1.14
CA VAL A 35 3.42 0.18 -1.55
C VAL A 35 3.95 -0.66 -2.70
N GLU A 36 3.74 -1.98 -2.61
CA GLU A 36 3.95 -2.88 -3.73
C GLU A 36 2.59 -3.37 -4.20
N HIS A 37 2.40 -3.37 -5.50
CA HIS A 37 1.15 -3.81 -6.10
C HIS A 37 1.50 -4.91 -7.10
N ASN A 38 1.08 -6.13 -6.78
CA ASN A 38 1.33 -7.30 -7.64
C ASN A 38 2.81 -7.47 -7.91
N GLY A 39 3.64 -7.22 -6.90
CA GLY A 39 5.07 -7.44 -7.01
C GLY A 39 5.86 -6.26 -7.53
N GLU A 40 5.19 -5.15 -7.83
CA GLU A 40 5.89 -3.98 -8.35
C GLU A 40 5.73 -2.83 -7.39
N ILE A 41 6.81 -2.08 -7.19
CA ILE A 41 6.77 -0.91 -6.32
C ILE A 41 6.04 0.20 -7.04
N VAL A 42 5.09 0.83 -6.34
CA VAL A 42 4.30 1.91 -6.91
C VAL A 42 4.92 3.21 -6.45
N GLN A 43 5.28 4.08 -7.40
CA GLN A 43 5.80 5.38 -7.05
C GLN A 43 4.69 6.25 -6.50
N HIS A 44 5.03 7.12 -5.56
CA HIS A 44 4.01 7.97 -4.93
C HIS A 44 3.20 8.74 -5.95
N ALA A 45 3.86 9.22 -7.00
CA ALA A 45 3.15 10.00 -8.01
C ALA A 45 2.09 9.19 -8.74
N LYS A 46 2.15 7.87 -8.63
CA LYS A 46 1.20 7.01 -9.33
C LYS A 46 0.15 6.42 -8.42
N PHE A 47 0.18 6.76 -7.13
CA PHE A 47 -0.80 6.19 -6.21
C PHE A 47 -2.23 6.48 -6.66
N ALA A 48 -2.47 7.67 -7.20
CA ALA A 48 -3.82 8.02 -7.61
C ALA A 48 -4.27 7.30 -8.88
N ALA A 49 -3.35 6.74 -9.63
CA ALA A 49 -3.68 6.03 -10.85
C ALA A 49 -3.88 4.55 -10.65
N VAL A 50 -3.53 4.02 -9.49
CA VAL A 50 -3.65 2.59 -9.22
C VAL A 50 -5.00 2.33 -8.62
N VAL A 51 -5.71 1.33 -9.16
CA VAL A 51 -7.00 0.91 -8.62
C VAL A 51 -6.84 -0.52 -8.15
N LEU A 52 -7.25 -0.77 -6.90
CA LEU A 52 -7.17 -2.10 -6.33
C LEU A 52 -8.38 -2.90 -6.79
N GLU A 53 -8.15 -4.12 -7.28
CA GLU A 53 -9.17 -4.92 -7.89
C GLU A 53 -9.12 -6.35 -7.39
N GLU A 54 -10.07 -7.13 -7.84
CA GLU A 54 -10.17 -8.52 -7.44
C GLU A 54 -8.87 -9.26 -7.72
N GLY A 55 -8.38 -9.97 -6.72
CA GLY A 55 -7.20 -10.80 -6.88
C GLY A 55 -5.88 -10.08 -6.74
N ASP A 56 -5.90 -8.77 -6.50
CA ASP A 56 -4.66 -8.04 -6.39
C ASP A 56 -3.94 -8.40 -5.10
N ARG A 57 -2.61 -8.26 -5.15
CA ARG A 57 -1.79 -8.41 -3.96
C ARG A 57 -1.12 -7.08 -3.68
N VAL A 58 -1.28 -6.60 -2.46
CA VAL A 58 -0.78 -5.29 -2.07
C VAL A 58 0.03 -5.46 -0.80
N GLU A 59 1.20 -4.83 -0.77
CA GLU A 59 1.98 -4.76 0.46
C GLU A 59 2.23 -3.32 0.79
N ILE A 60 1.94 -2.94 2.02
CA ILE A 60 2.06 -1.57 2.48
C ILE A 60 2.98 -1.58 3.68
N VAL A 61 4.06 -0.81 3.60
CA VAL A 61 4.98 -0.73 4.72
C VAL A 61 5.19 0.73 5.06
N ARG A 62 5.31 1.02 6.35
CA ARG A 62 5.50 2.37 6.81
C ARG A 62 6.99 2.70 6.84
N MET A 63 7.33 3.85 6.30
CA MET A 63 8.70 4.33 6.38
C MET A 63 8.87 5.05 7.70
N VAL A 64 9.89 4.67 8.47
CA VAL A 64 10.08 5.19 9.80
C VAL A 64 11.39 5.93 9.87
N GLY A 65 11.51 6.84 10.82
CA GLY A 65 12.78 7.40 11.15
C GLY A 65 13.33 8.31 10.11
N GLY A 66 12.76 9.34 9.86
CA GLY A 66 13.31 10.33 9.01
C GLY A 66 13.42 10.00 7.57
N GLY A 67 13.36 8.81 7.26
CA GLY A 67 13.13 8.36 5.90
C GLY A 67 14.17 8.61 4.88
N CYS A 68 15.12 9.39 5.13
CA CYS A 68 16.01 9.65 4.06
C CYS A 68 17.12 8.67 3.98
N ASP A 69 17.25 7.76 4.92
CA ASP A 69 18.34 6.99 4.84
C ASP A 69 18.18 5.82 4.03
N ALA A 70 19.22 5.30 3.63
CA ALA A 70 19.19 4.29 2.66
C ALA A 70 19.01 2.93 3.22
N SER A 71 18.87 2.78 4.46
CA SER A 71 18.81 1.45 5.02
C SER A 71 17.41 0.92 4.93
N PRO A 72 17.11 0.08 3.97
CA PRO A 72 15.72 -0.29 3.73
C PRO A 72 15.13 -1.15 4.83
N ARG A 73 15.95 -1.84 5.58
CA ARG A 73 15.37 -2.72 6.56
C ARG A 73 15.07 -2.05 7.85
N ALA A 74 15.88 -1.10 8.22
CA ALA A 74 15.78 -0.53 9.55
C ALA A 74 14.61 0.39 9.70
N GLY A 75 14.12 0.95 8.65
CA GLY A 75 13.05 1.92 8.75
C GLY A 75 11.70 1.47 8.26
N ARG A 76 11.46 0.18 8.18
CA ARG A 76 10.21 -0.28 7.58
C ARG A 76 9.42 -1.07 8.58
N THR A 77 8.13 -0.77 8.65
CA THR A 77 7.21 -1.48 9.52
C THR A 77 5.97 -1.82 8.72
N ALA A 78 5.56 -3.07 8.76
CA ALA A 78 4.35 -3.49 8.06
C ALA A 78 3.13 -2.90 8.73
N ILE A 79 2.17 -2.50 7.95
CA ILE A 79 0.94 -1.91 8.44
C ILE A 79 -0.16 -2.96 8.62
#